data_158a55f2ed0c23494b7f1493969cd430
#
_entry.id   158a55f2ed0c23494b7f1493969cd430
#
_cell.length_a   1.000
_cell.length_b   1.000
_cell.length_c   1.000
_cell.angle_alpha   90.00
_cell.angle_beta   90.00
_cell.angle_gamma   90.00
#
_symmetry.space_group_name_H-M   'P 1'
#
loop_
_entity.id
_entity.type
_entity.pdbx_description
1 polymer ?
#
loop_
_entity_poly.entity_id
_entity_poly.type
_entity_poly.pdbx_seq_one_letter_code
_entity_poly.pdbx_strand_id
1 'polypeptide(L)'
;MVLQNYSHMELLSLSNKSDPMYDITAESIPLLIIFVLVAVFVLFFPLAFIYSMLFGWIHESGRQKKLLAREQKVAGIVGGDNIHTLSTPINLDNISQCGLVMTNITVSPSWWQLFLGGIKSIFGGQIQSYDKVLAYGRAEVMQRLREQALGEGWSEIINVRVETSMVMNKVKGGQQNKMGTLEFLAYGTGIR
;
A
#
# COMPACT_ATOMS: atom_id res chain seq x y z
N MET A 1 -37.57 72.04 -32.14
CA MET A 1 -36.66 71.00 -32.62
C MET A 1 -35.62 70.63 -31.58
N VAL A 2 -35.48 71.32 -30.47
CA VAL A 2 -34.46 71.01 -29.41
C VAL A 2 -35.02 70.10 -28.30
N LEU A 3 -36.32 70.05 -28.05
CA LEU A 3 -36.97 69.30 -26.99
C LEU A 3 -37.15 67.81 -27.30
N GLN A 4 -37.04 67.38 -28.58
CA GLN A 4 -37.20 65.99 -28.99
C GLN A 4 -35.89 65.18 -28.82
N ASN A 5 -34.75 65.86 -28.79
CA ASN A 5 -33.43 65.16 -28.59
C ASN A 5 -33.15 64.83 -27.10
N TYR A 6 -33.75 65.55 -26.17
CA TYR A 6 -33.58 65.29 -24.73
C TYR A 6 -34.32 64.02 -24.29
N SER A 7 -35.49 63.73 -24.82
CA SER A 7 -36.26 62.53 -24.47
C SER A 7 -35.59 61.26 -25.03
N HIS A 8 -34.88 61.33 -26.17
CA HIS A 8 -34.18 60.18 -26.77
C HIS A 8 -32.86 59.82 -26.03
N MET A 9 -32.20 60.84 -25.50
CA MET A 9 -30.99 60.63 -24.68
C MET A 9 -31.30 60.06 -23.30
N GLU A 10 -32.41 60.45 -22.71
CA GLU A 10 -32.87 59.92 -21.41
C GLU A 10 -33.35 58.47 -21.53
N LEU A 11 -34.04 58.13 -22.62
CA LEU A 11 -34.45 56.75 -22.90
C LEU A 11 -33.25 55.83 -23.20
N LEU A 12 -32.17 56.32 -23.83
CA LEU A 12 -30.93 55.57 -24.04
C LEU A 12 -30.14 55.40 -22.75
N SER A 13 -30.20 56.37 -21.82
CA SER A 13 -29.53 56.23 -20.52
C SER A 13 -30.24 55.23 -19.58
N LEU A 14 -31.56 55.10 -19.74
CA LEU A 14 -32.37 54.12 -19.00
C LEU A 14 -32.21 52.68 -19.57
N SER A 15 -31.98 52.56 -20.88
CA SER A 15 -31.75 51.29 -21.57
C SER A 15 -30.38 50.67 -21.24
N ASN A 16 -29.42 51.49 -20.80
CA ASN A 16 -28.09 51.02 -20.45
C ASN A 16 -27.93 50.78 -18.92
N LYS A 17 -29.03 50.80 -18.18
CA LYS A 17 -29.02 50.36 -16.79
C LYS A 17 -29.14 48.83 -16.82
N SER A 18 -28.02 48.14 -16.87
CA SER A 18 -27.94 46.68 -16.71
C SER A 18 -28.84 46.27 -15.55
N ASP A 19 -29.78 45.37 -15.80
CA ASP A 19 -30.69 44.86 -14.79
C ASP A 19 -29.88 44.36 -13.59
N PRO A 20 -30.12 44.88 -12.37
CA PRO A 20 -29.35 44.46 -11.19
C PRO A 20 -29.44 42.95 -10.92
N MET A 21 -30.42 42.28 -11.49
CA MET A 21 -30.60 40.83 -11.41
C MET A 21 -29.60 40.10 -12.28
N TYR A 22 -29.12 40.70 -13.39
CA TYR A 22 -28.11 40.07 -14.26
C TYR A 22 -26.71 40.16 -13.66
N ASP A 23 -26.35 41.26 -13.00
CA ASP A 23 -25.05 41.42 -12.32
C ASP A 23 -24.92 40.49 -11.11
N ILE A 24 -25.99 40.27 -10.35
CA ILE A 24 -25.99 39.33 -9.21
C ILE A 24 -25.76 37.90 -9.69
N THR A 25 -26.32 37.50 -10.84
CA THR A 25 -26.14 36.14 -11.38
C THR A 25 -24.74 35.94 -11.94
N ALA A 26 -24.14 36.93 -12.56
CA ALA A 26 -22.77 36.84 -13.11
C ALA A 26 -21.70 36.72 -12.01
N GLU A 27 -21.84 37.46 -10.92
CA GLU A 27 -20.92 37.37 -9.77
C GLU A 27 -21.13 36.12 -8.92
N SER A 28 -22.33 35.57 -8.85
CA SER A 28 -22.62 34.37 -8.05
C SER A 28 -22.16 33.06 -8.70
N ILE A 29 -22.03 33.00 -10.04
CA ILE A 29 -21.61 31.83 -10.76
C ILE A 29 -20.22 31.32 -10.30
N PRO A 30 -19.17 32.15 -10.22
CA PRO A 30 -17.85 31.67 -9.77
C PRO A 30 -17.86 31.21 -8.30
N LEU A 31 -18.62 31.87 -7.43
CA LEU A 31 -18.81 31.47 -6.04
C LEU A 31 -19.51 30.11 -5.93
N LEU A 32 -20.53 29.88 -6.74
CA LEU A 32 -21.24 28.60 -6.79
C LEU A 32 -20.34 27.47 -7.30
N ILE A 33 -19.53 27.74 -8.31
CA ILE A 33 -18.52 26.76 -8.81
C ILE A 33 -17.51 26.42 -7.71
N ILE A 34 -16.98 27.42 -7.01
CA ILE A 34 -16.05 27.20 -5.90
C ILE A 34 -16.73 26.40 -4.79
N PHE A 35 -17.97 26.73 -4.43
CA PHE A 35 -18.72 26.00 -3.42
C PHE A 35 -18.95 24.54 -3.81
N VAL A 36 -19.31 24.27 -5.05
CA VAL A 36 -19.48 22.88 -5.57
C VAL A 36 -18.15 22.13 -5.56
N LEU A 37 -17.04 22.76 -5.97
CA LEU A 37 -15.71 22.14 -5.91
C LEU A 37 -15.30 21.80 -4.48
N VAL A 38 -15.53 22.71 -3.53
CA VAL A 38 -15.24 22.47 -2.11
C VAL A 38 -16.14 21.36 -1.56
N ALA A 39 -17.44 21.36 -1.89
CA ALA A 39 -18.37 20.33 -1.46
C ALA A 39 -17.99 18.94 -2.02
N VAL A 40 -17.61 18.87 -3.30
CA VAL A 40 -17.11 17.64 -3.92
C VAL A 40 -15.84 17.17 -3.20
N PHE A 41 -14.89 18.07 -2.93
CA PHE A 41 -13.65 17.72 -2.24
C PHE A 41 -13.91 17.21 -0.81
N VAL A 42 -14.77 17.89 -0.06
CA VAL A 42 -15.13 17.53 1.34
C VAL A 42 -15.89 16.21 1.42
N LEU A 43 -16.74 15.91 0.43
CA LEU A 43 -17.47 14.63 0.38
C LEU A 43 -16.62 13.49 -0.20
N PHE A 44 -15.82 13.77 -1.23
CA PHE A 44 -15.00 12.75 -1.90
C PHE A 44 -13.88 12.22 -1.00
N PHE A 45 -13.26 13.08 -0.19
CA PHE A 45 -12.14 12.70 0.66
C PHE A 45 -12.51 11.64 1.72
N PRO A 46 -13.59 11.81 2.53
CA PRO A 46 -13.98 10.77 3.48
C PRO A 46 -14.50 9.49 2.81
N LEU A 47 -15.16 9.59 1.65
CA LEU A 47 -15.61 8.42 0.90
C LEU A 47 -14.42 7.63 0.35
N ALA A 48 -13.43 8.30 -0.24
CA ALA A 48 -12.19 7.66 -0.70
C ALA A 48 -11.42 7.03 0.46
N PHE A 49 -11.44 7.66 1.63
CA PHE A 49 -10.82 7.16 2.84
C PHE A 49 -11.50 5.87 3.36
N ILE A 50 -12.83 5.86 3.46
CA ILE A 50 -13.62 4.68 3.84
C ILE A 50 -13.41 3.55 2.82
N TYR A 51 -13.43 3.87 1.53
CA TYR A 51 -13.17 2.92 0.46
C TYR A 51 -11.77 2.29 0.60
N SER A 52 -10.74 3.10 0.79
CA SER A 52 -9.36 2.64 0.99
C SER A 52 -9.20 1.76 2.23
N MET A 53 -9.95 2.07 3.31
CA MET A 53 -9.96 1.26 4.53
C MET A 53 -10.57 -0.13 4.28
N LEU A 54 -11.71 -0.20 3.63
CA LEU A 54 -12.39 -1.46 3.34
C LEU A 54 -11.60 -2.32 2.37
N PHE A 55 -11.07 -1.72 1.28
CA PHE A 55 -10.25 -2.45 0.30
C PHE A 55 -8.91 -2.89 0.89
N GLY A 56 -8.28 -2.10 1.74
CA GLY A 56 -7.05 -2.47 2.42
C GLY A 56 -7.22 -3.74 3.25
N TRP A 57 -8.29 -3.83 4.01
CA TRP A 57 -8.59 -5.01 4.83
C TRP A 57 -8.91 -6.26 4.00
N ILE A 58 -9.75 -6.13 2.96
CA ILE A 58 -10.10 -7.23 2.05
C ILE A 58 -8.85 -7.73 1.31
N HIS A 59 -7.99 -6.82 0.84
CA HIS A 59 -6.77 -7.18 0.12
C HIS A 59 -5.76 -7.90 1.03
N GLU A 60 -5.60 -7.45 2.28
CA GLU A 60 -4.73 -8.10 3.26
C GLU A 60 -5.20 -9.51 3.60
N SER A 61 -6.51 -9.68 3.86
CA SER A 61 -7.11 -10.99 4.10
C SER A 61 -6.95 -11.93 2.89
N GLY A 62 -7.05 -11.39 1.67
CA GLY A 62 -6.83 -12.15 0.44
C GLY A 62 -5.39 -12.65 0.28
N ARG A 63 -4.40 -11.84 0.66
CA ARG A 63 -2.98 -12.22 0.61
C ARG A 63 -2.67 -13.35 1.59
N GLN A 64 -3.17 -13.28 2.82
CA GLN A 64 -2.97 -14.33 3.82
C GLN A 64 -3.61 -15.66 3.38
N LYS A 65 -4.83 -15.64 2.84
CA LYS A 65 -5.48 -16.84 2.30
C LYS A 65 -4.69 -17.48 1.16
N LYS A 66 -4.16 -16.66 0.25
CA LYS A 66 -3.32 -17.16 -0.86
C LYS A 66 -2.02 -17.77 -0.36
N LEU A 67 -1.38 -17.18 0.65
CA LEU A 67 -0.18 -17.73 1.27
C LEU A 67 -0.46 -19.10 1.89
N LEU A 68 -1.50 -19.21 2.73
CA LEU A 68 -1.91 -20.49 3.35
C LEU A 68 -2.23 -21.58 2.30
N ALA A 69 -2.93 -21.22 1.22
CA ALA A 69 -3.21 -22.17 0.14
C ALA A 69 -1.93 -22.67 -0.56
N ARG A 70 -0.92 -21.81 -0.73
CA ARG A 70 0.39 -22.19 -1.28
C ARG A 70 1.16 -23.08 -0.32
N GLU A 71 1.16 -22.76 0.97
CA GLU A 71 1.77 -23.59 2.02
C GLU A 71 1.17 -25.01 2.02
N GLN A 72 -0.14 -25.11 2.03
CA GLN A 72 -0.84 -26.40 1.99
C GLN A 72 -0.51 -27.20 0.72
N LYS A 73 -0.43 -26.52 -0.43
CA LYS A 73 -0.06 -27.17 -1.69
C LYS A 73 1.35 -27.76 -1.64
N VAL A 74 2.34 -27.00 -1.17
CA VAL A 74 3.72 -27.46 -1.06
C VAL A 74 3.85 -28.56 -0.01
N ALA A 75 3.23 -28.41 1.15
CA ALA A 75 3.20 -29.47 2.18
C ALA A 75 2.59 -30.77 1.69
N GLY A 76 1.55 -30.69 0.83
CA GLY A 76 0.95 -31.87 0.19
C GLY A 76 1.88 -32.59 -0.81
N ILE A 77 2.78 -31.86 -1.48
CA ILE A 77 3.75 -32.43 -2.42
C ILE A 77 4.94 -33.08 -1.69
N VAL A 78 5.44 -32.42 -0.66
CA VAL A 78 6.63 -32.85 0.07
C VAL A 78 6.33 -33.85 1.18
N GLY A 79 5.07 -33.95 1.60
CA GLY A 79 4.65 -34.81 2.71
C GLY A 79 4.97 -34.27 4.10
N GLY A 80 5.30 -32.97 4.19
CA GLY A 80 5.60 -32.29 5.46
C GLY A 80 6.37 -31.00 5.29
N ASP A 81 6.96 -30.49 6.36
CA ASP A 81 7.85 -29.33 6.30
C ASP A 81 9.29 -29.81 6.01
N ASN A 82 9.82 -29.40 4.87
CA ASN A 82 11.17 -29.72 4.42
C ASN A 82 12.18 -28.62 4.73
N ILE A 83 11.83 -27.67 5.58
CA ILE A 83 12.70 -26.56 5.97
C ILE A 83 13.06 -26.67 7.45
N HIS A 84 14.36 -26.70 7.73
CA HIS A 84 14.87 -26.83 9.08
C HIS A 84 15.89 -25.73 9.41
N THR A 85 15.80 -25.19 10.60
CA THR A 85 16.81 -24.26 11.14
C THR A 85 18.04 -24.99 11.68
N LEU A 86 17.96 -26.31 11.81
CA LEU A 86 19.07 -27.16 12.21
C LEU A 86 20.19 -27.14 11.16
N SER A 87 21.41 -27.20 11.61
CA SER A 87 22.61 -27.29 10.74
C SER A 87 22.93 -28.70 10.25
N THR A 88 22.27 -29.71 10.81
CA THR A 88 22.44 -31.12 10.44
C THR A 88 21.18 -31.63 9.75
N PRO A 89 21.32 -32.38 8.64
CA PRO A 89 20.19 -33.02 7.97
C PRO A 89 19.54 -34.06 8.88
N ILE A 90 18.26 -34.33 8.65
CA ILE A 90 17.52 -35.36 9.38
C ILE A 90 17.97 -36.74 8.93
N ASN A 91 18.24 -36.91 7.62
CA ASN A 91 18.78 -38.15 7.06
C ASN A 91 20.17 -37.91 6.49
N LEU A 92 21.20 -38.47 7.16
CA LEU A 92 22.59 -38.35 6.74
C LEU A 92 22.99 -39.37 5.66
N ASP A 93 22.22 -40.46 5.49
CA ASP A 93 22.69 -41.67 4.82
C ASP A 93 22.73 -41.60 3.29
N ASN A 94 22.13 -40.56 2.64
CA ASN A 94 22.04 -40.49 1.19
C ASN A 94 22.14 -39.06 0.62
N ILE A 95 23.04 -38.24 1.12
CA ILE A 95 23.26 -36.93 0.53
C ILE A 95 24.15 -37.06 -0.71
N SER A 96 23.55 -36.82 -1.87
CA SER A 96 24.25 -36.83 -3.16
C SER A 96 24.75 -35.46 -3.59
N GLN A 97 24.02 -34.42 -3.26
CA GLN A 97 24.31 -33.03 -3.64
C GLN A 97 23.87 -32.05 -2.57
N CYS A 98 24.61 -30.96 -2.48
CA CYS A 98 24.22 -29.80 -1.67
C CYS A 98 24.42 -28.50 -2.44
N GLY A 99 23.60 -27.51 -2.17
CA GLY A 99 23.66 -26.22 -2.84
C GLY A 99 23.06 -25.10 -1.99
N LEU A 100 23.41 -23.86 -2.32
CA LEU A 100 22.81 -22.69 -1.68
C LEU A 100 21.47 -22.40 -2.33
N VAL A 101 20.41 -22.29 -1.51
CA VAL A 101 19.10 -21.82 -1.94
C VAL A 101 18.86 -20.50 -1.25
N MET A 102 18.50 -19.46 -1.99
CA MET A 102 18.24 -18.13 -1.44
C MET A 102 17.15 -17.42 -2.21
N THR A 103 16.31 -16.68 -1.49
CA THR A 103 15.25 -15.87 -2.08
C THR A 103 15.06 -14.59 -1.28
N ASN A 104 14.61 -13.55 -1.94
CA ASN A 104 14.30 -12.29 -1.30
C ASN A 104 12.91 -11.80 -1.69
N ILE A 105 12.32 -10.98 -0.81
CA ILE A 105 11.08 -10.25 -1.06
C ILE A 105 11.18 -8.87 -0.46
N THR A 106 10.45 -7.97 -1.05
CA THR A 106 10.28 -6.61 -0.53
C THR A 106 8.83 -6.37 -0.20
N VAL A 107 8.55 -5.96 1.03
CA VAL A 107 7.20 -5.68 1.51
C VAL A 107 7.14 -4.24 2.00
N SER A 108 6.18 -3.49 1.47
CA SER A 108 5.91 -2.14 1.93
C SER A 108 4.60 -2.13 2.72
N PRO A 109 4.55 -1.45 3.88
CA PRO A 109 3.30 -1.24 4.59
C PRO A 109 2.35 -0.42 3.70
N SER A 110 1.07 -0.72 3.77
CA SER A 110 0.07 0.06 3.05
C SER A 110 -0.04 1.47 3.65
N TRP A 111 -0.41 2.45 2.81
CA TRP A 111 -0.62 3.83 3.26
C TRP A 111 -1.56 3.90 4.49
N TRP A 112 -2.58 3.06 4.50
CA TRP A 112 -3.52 2.95 5.60
C TRP A 112 -2.89 2.49 6.91
N GLN A 113 -2.01 1.49 6.85
CA GLN A 113 -1.26 1.00 8.03
C GLN A 113 -0.33 2.09 8.59
N LEU A 114 0.28 2.89 7.71
CA LEU A 114 1.11 4.03 8.11
C LEU A 114 0.28 5.13 8.78
N PHE A 115 -0.90 5.45 8.25
CA PHE A 115 -1.81 6.43 8.82
C PHE A 115 -2.30 6.01 10.22
N LEU A 116 -2.77 4.78 10.38
CA LEU A 116 -3.17 4.24 11.68
C LEU A 116 -2.01 4.18 12.67
N GLY A 117 -0.82 3.81 12.19
CA GLY A 117 0.41 3.82 12.98
C GLY A 117 0.76 5.23 13.46
N GLY A 118 0.59 6.24 12.59
CA GLY A 118 0.78 7.65 12.92
C GLY A 118 -0.18 8.14 14.01
N ILE A 119 -1.47 7.86 13.88
CA ILE A 119 -2.47 8.22 14.90
C ILE A 119 -2.15 7.53 16.23
N LYS A 120 -1.88 6.22 16.22
CA LYS A 120 -1.54 5.47 17.44
C LYS A 120 -0.27 5.97 18.12
N SER A 121 0.71 6.47 17.35
CA SER A 121 1.93 7.02 17.92
C SER A 121 1.70 8.30 18.75
N ILE A 122 0.62 9.04 18.46
CA ILE A 122 0.24 10.25 19.22
C ILE A 122 -0.33 9.86 20.59
N PHE A 123 -1.09 8.76 20.65
CA PHE A 123 -1.71 8.29 21.89
C PHE A 123 -0.81 7.35 22.71
N GLY A 124 0.37 7.02 22.22
CA GLY A 124 1.30 6.07 22.85
C GLY A 124 0.77 4.63 22.74
N GLY A 125 1.56 3.72 22.23
CA GLY A 125 1.18 2.32 22.12
C GLY A 125 2.09 1.55 21.17
N GLN A 126 2.09 0.22 21.33
CA GLN A 126 2.80 -0.69 20.43
C GLN A 126 2.20 -0.63 19.03
N ILE A 127 3.04 -0.44 18.02
CA ILE A 127 2.60 -0.31 16.62
C ILE A 127 2.35 -1.71 16.04
N GLN A 128 1.27 -2.35 16.44
CA GLN A 128 0.87 -3.69 15.96
C GLN A 128 0.73 -3.79 14.44
N SER A 129 0.60 -2.64 13.75
CA SER A 129 0.51 -2.62 12.28
C SER A 129 1.80 -3.09 11.61
N TYR A 130 2.96 -2.81 12.20
CA TYR A 130 4.25 -3.27 11.70
C TYR A 130 4.48 -4.76 11.97
N ASP A 131 4.03 -5.26 13.11
CA ASP A 131 4.18 -6.68 13.47
C ASP A 131 3.49 -7.59 12.45
N LYS A 132 2.32 -7.20 11.97
CA LYS A 132 1.60 -7.93 10.91
C LYS A 132 2.36 -7.95 9.59
N VAL A 133 2.97 -6.83 9.20
CA VAL A 133 3.77 -6.73 7.97
C VAL A 133 5.03 -7.58 8.09
N LEU A 134 5.69 -7.55 9.25
CA LEU A 134 6.87 -8.36 9.54
C LEU A 134 6.53 -9.86 9.53
N ALA A 135 5.44 -10.25 10.19
CA ALA A 135 5.00 -11.64 10.21
C ALA A 135 4.65 -12.16 8.81
N TYR A 136 3.91 -11.37 8.02
CA TYR A 136 3.60 -11.71 6.64
C TYR A 136 4.85 -11.80 5.77
N GLY A 137 5.78 -10.85 5.88
CA GLY A 137 7.03 -10.84 5.11
C GLY A 137 7.88 -12.07 5.39
N ARG A 138 8.02 -12.46 6.66
CA ARG A 138 8.75 -13.69 7.05
C ARG A 138 8.09 -14.94 6.51
N ALA A 139 6.77 -15.07 6.64
CA ALA A 139 6.03 -16.22 6.13
C ALA A 139 6.11 -16.32 4.60
N GLU A 140 5.96 -15.21 3.88
CA GLU A 140 6.03 -15.18 2.43
C GLU A 140 7.44 -15.53 1.90
N VAL A 141 8.52 -15.01 2.51
CA VAL A 141 9.87 -15.33 2.07
C VAL A 141 10.23 -16.80 2.34
N MET A 142 9.77 -17.35 3.45
CA MET A 142 9.94 -18.78 3.75
C MET A 142 9.18 -19.65 2.75
N GLN A 143 7.96 -19.26 2.40
CA GLN A 143 7.18 -20.00 1.40
C GLN A 143 7.82 -19.95 0.02
N ARG A 144 8.37 -18.83 -0.39
CA ARG A 144 9.12 -18.72 -1.65
C ARG A 144 10.39 -19.58 -1.63
N LEU A 145 11.08 -19.65 -0.50
CA LEU A 145 12.25 -20.53 -0.34
C LEU A 145 11.86 -21.99 -0.55
N ARG A 146 10.72 -22.45 0.02
CA ARG A 146 10.18 -23.80 -0.20
C ARG A 146 9.86 -24.06 -1.67
N GLU A 147 9.19 -23.12 -2.32
CA GLU A 147 8.81 -23.24 -3.73
C GLU A 147 10.02 -23.28 -4.64
N GLN A 148 11.05 -22.45 -4.35
CA GLN A 148 12.29 -22.44 -5.10
C GLN A 148 13.05 -23.76 -4.93
N ALA A 149 13.19 -24.24 -3.71
CA ALA A 149 13.84 -25.51 -3.44
C ALA A 149 13.15 -26.68 -4.15
N LEU A 150 11.83 -26.70 -4.11
CA LEU A 150 11.04 -27.71 -4.82
C LEU A 150 11.27 -27.62 -6.34
N GLY A 151 11.31 -26.41 -6.90
CA GLY A 151 11.57 -26.18 -8.32
C GLY A 151 12.98 -26.59 -8.77
N GLU A 152 13.96 -26.48 -7.87
CA GLU A 152 15.36 -26.91 -8.09
C GLU A 152 15.61 -28.39 -7.78
N GLY A 153 14.60 -29.09 -7.25
CA GLY A 153 14.65 -30.52 -6.95
C GLY A 153 15.38 -30.86 -5.66
N TRP A 154 15.48 -29.92 -4.72
CA TRP A 154 16.00 -30.19 -3.38
C TRP A 154 14.93 -30.90 -2.54
N SER A 155 15.36 -31.93 -1.81
CA SER A 155 14.48 -32.71 -0.92
C SER A 155 14.32 -32.07 0.44
N GLU A 156 15.38 -31.41 0.95
CA GLU A 156 15.37 -30.75 2.26
C GLU A 156 16.22 -29.48 2.22
N ILE A 157 15.86 -28.49 3.05
CA ILE A 157 16.66 -27.27 3.25
C ILE A 157 17.04 -27.20 4.72
N ILE A 158 18.32 -27.16 4.99
CA ILE A 158 18.86 -27.02 6.35
C ILE A 158 19.54 -25.69 6.57
N ASN A 159 19.81 -25.35 7.82
CA ASN A 159 20.45 -24.11 8.26
C ASN A 159 19.77 -22.88 7.69
N VAL A 160 18.43 -22.91 7.68
CA VAL A 160 17.65 -21.79 7.13
C VAL A 160 17.74 -20.59 8.06
N ARG A 161 18.05 -19.46 7.46
CA ARG A 161 18.09 -18.15 8.12
C ARG A 161 17.23 -17.14 7.38
N VAL A 162 16.60 -16.26 8.14
CA VAL A 162 15.82 -15.14 7.61
C VAL A 162 16.39 -13.85 8.16
N GLU A 163 16.87 -13.02 7.27
CA GLU A 163 17.34 -11.68 7.59
C GLU A 163 16.32 -10.63 7.17
N THR A 164 16.19 -9.58 7.95
CA THR A 164 15.27 -8.47 7.66
C THR A 164 16.05 -7.18 7.66
N SER A 165 16.00 -6.47 6.55
CA SER A 165 16.58 -5.14 6.42
C SER A 165 15.51 -4.10 6.15
N MET A 166 15.74 -2.88 6.62
CA MET A 166 14.87 -1.74 6.33
C MET A 166 15.53 -0.86 5.29
N VAL A 167 14.95 -0.81 4.10
CA VAL A 167 15.41 0.06 3.03
C VAL A 167 14.76 1.43 3.21
N MET A 168 15.55 2.39 3.68
CA MET A 168 15.11 3.78 3.78
C MET A 168 15.41 4.51 2.48
N ASN A 169 14.39 5.00 1.81
CA ASN A 169 14.57 5.90 0.67
C ASN A 169 14.97 7.29 1.18
N LYS A 170 16.23 7.67 0.99
CA LYS A 170 16.69 9.05 1.20
C LYS A 170 16.18 9.92 0.05
N VAL A 171 15.11 10.66 0.27
CA VAL A 171 14.69 11.69 -0.67
C VAL A 171 15.69 12.87 -0.57
N LYS A 172 16.19 13.36 -1.72
CA LYS A 172 16.96 14.59 -1.83
C LYS A 172 16.25 15.73 -1.09
N GLY A 173 16.85 16.26 -0.02
CA GLY A 173 16.28 17.37 0.73
C GLY A 173 16.22 17.18 2.25
N GLY A 174 16.84 16.15 2.81
CA GLY A 174 16.99 16.01 4.27
C GLY A 174 15.74 15.57 5.05
N GLN A 175 14.57 15.49 4.43
CA GLN A 175 13.39 14.88 5.03
C GLN A 175 13.44 13.37 4.82
N GLN A 176 13.72 12.66 5.90
CA GLN A 176 13.56 11.20 5.93
C GLN A 176 12.08 10.87 5.73
N ASN A 177 11.70 10.46 4.53
CA ASN A 177 10.41 9.83 4.33
C ASN A 177 10.40 8.53 5.13
N LYS A 178 9.63 8.50 6.21
CA LYS A 178 9.46 7.36 7.13
C LYS A 178 8.72 6.16 6.51
N MET A 179 8.56 6.11 5.20
CA MET A 179 8.05 4.95 4.49
C MET A 179 9.18 3.93 4.30
N GLY A 180 9.53 3.24 5.38
CA GLY A 180 10.49 2.15 5.32
C GLY A 180 9.89 0.96 4.57
N THR A 181 10.49 0.63 3.44
CA THR A 181 10.25 -0.65 2.78
C THR A 181 11.07 -1.71 3.52
N LEU A 182 10.46 -2.83 3.83
CA LEU A 182 11.11 -3.96 4.49
C LEU A 182 11.54 -4.98 3.43
N GLU A 183 12.81 -5.34 3.45
CA GLU A 183 13.34 -6.42 2.65
C GLU A 183 13.60 -7.62 3.55
N PHE A 184 13.18 -8.78 3.09
CA PHE A 184 13.38 -10.06 3.75
C PHE A 184 14.23 -10.93 2.82
N LEU A 185 15.33 -11.44 3.33
CA LEU A 185 16.19 -12.39 2.67
C LEU A 185 16.11 -13.72 3.44
N ALA A 186 15.74 -14.80 2.76
CA ALA A 186 15.82 -16.13 3.31
C ALA A 186 16.85 -16.94 2.52
N TYR A 187 17.69 -17.68 3.22
CA TYR A 187 18.67 -18.56 2.61
C TYR A 187 18.91 -19.80 3.46
N GLY A 188 19.38 -20.86 2.82
CA GLY A 188 19.70 -22.12 3.45
C GLY A 188 20.47 -23.04 2.52
N THR A 189 20.85 -24.21 3.02
CA THR A 189 21.52 -25.23 2.24
C THR A 189 20.51 -26.29 1.80
N GLY A 190 20.23 -26.35 0.51
CA GLY A 190 19.44 -27.40 -0.11
C GLY A 190 20.28 -28.69 -0.20
N ILE A 191 19.65 -29.80 0.10
CA ILE A 191 20.25 -31.15 0.03
C ILE A 191 19.33 -32.11 -0.71
N ARG A 192 19.92 -33.02 -1.45
CA ARG A 192 19.27 -34.17 -2.11
C ARG A 192 20.17 -35.35 -2.28
#